data_aae0c8accd1ee59814967291bf21d1ea
#
_entry.id   aae0c8accd1ee59814967291bf21d1ea
#
_cell.length_a   1.000
_cell.length_b   1.000
_cell.length_c   1.000
_cell.angle_alpha   90.00
_cell.angle_beta   90.00
_cell.angle_gamma   90.00
#
_symmetry.space_group_name_H-M   'P 1'
#
loop_
_entity.id
_entity.type
_entity.pdbx_description
1 polymer ?
#
loop_
_entity_poly.entity_id
_entity_poly.type
_entity_poly.pdbx_seq_one_letter_code
_entity_poly.pdbx_strand_id
1 'polypeptide(L)'
;MRGFGEISTMQFLGGGFRRGGWVAVLLAIIMAFAAPPLRAANLEEALAHFATDDYGEIEEGIAAVAESGDPRAASIIEALQDGRLFYSAEQKKVFYKDVSGKLFDAVTATPIAGDGPADIDTVGINNRLRRAIDAALGGLTLMSPDRAKRYDAAQAVFKSHEPNVLPAIEAAIEKETDARIKRVLNEARAAIILNADDTSETDKLAAVAVIRARGDQDSVALLQGLPTDTPARTKVPEGPE
;
A
#
# COMPACT_ATOMS: atom_id res chain seq x y z
N MET A 1 76.45 -27.50 -48.88
CA MET A 1 76.05 -28.69 -48.08
C MET A 1 74.79 -28.27 -47.30
N ARG A 2 73.68 -28.81 -47.80
CA ARG A 2 72.71 -29.66 -47.11
C ARG A 2 72.26 -29.06 -45.71
N GLY A 3 71.01 -28.72 -45.43
CA GLY A 3 69.86 -29.57 -45.50
C GLY A 3 68.59 -28.86 -45.24
N PHE A 4 67.69 -29.37 -45.76
CA PHE A 4 66.26 -29.57 -45.56
C PHE A 4 65.70 -29.27 -44.19
N GLY A 5 64.51 -28.75 -44.17
CA GLY A 5 63.61 -29.16 -43.15
C GLY A 5 62.37 -28.31 -42.97
N GLU A 6 61.40 -28.81 -43.29
CA GLU A 6 60.03 -29.01 -42.83
C GLU A 6 59.10 -27.81 -42.72
N ILE A 7 58.18 -27.85 -43.61
CA ILE A 7 56.91 -27.11 -43.64
C ILE A 7 55.96 -27.73 -42.58
N SER A 8 55.67 -27.04 -41.51
CA SER A 8 54.64 -27.48 -40.54
C SER A 8 53.30 -26.92 -40.94
N THR A 9 52.41 -27.81 -41.26
CA THR A 9 51.02 -27.63 -41.67
C THR A 9 50.21 -27.00 -40.55
N MET A 10 49.72 -25.84 -40.81
CA MET A 10 48.78 -25.14 -39.93
C MET A 10 47.39 -25.79 -40.07
N GLN A 11 46.99 -26.61 -39.09
CA GLN A 11 45.65 -27.17 -39.00
C GLN A 11 44.65 -26.07 -38.61
N PHE A 12 43.78 -25.76 -39.56
CA PHE A 12 42.60 -24.92 -39.38
C PHE A 12 41.56 -25.71 -38.56
N LEU A 13 41.49 -25.46 -37.26
CA LEU A 13 40.40 -25.95 -36.40
C LEU A 13 39.14 -25.14 -36.70
N GLY A 14 38.28 -25.69 -37.54
CA GLY A 14 36.93 -25.20 -37.76
C GLY A 14 36.10 -25.27 -36.48
N GLY A 15 35.92 -24.12 -35.81
CA GLY A 15 34.99 -23.95 -34.70
C GLY A 15 33.55 -24.02 -35.22
N GLY A 16 32.92 -25.18 -35.06
CA GLY A 16 31.50 -25.35 -35.33
C GLY A 16 30.71 -24.45 -34.41
N PHE A 17 30.13 -23.40 -34.95
CA PHE A 17 29.19 -22.50 -34.28
C PHE A 17 27.93 -23.30 -33.93
N ARG A 18 27.85 -23.78 -32.68
CA ARG A 18 26.71 -24.56 -32.17
C ARG A 18 25.46 -23.64 -32.13
N ARG A 19 24.63 -23.78 -33.17
CA ARG A 19 23.33 -23.13 -33.33
C ARG A 19 22.31 -23.39 -32.18
N GLY A 20 22.66 -24.26 -31.21
CA GLY A 20 21.81 -24.60 -30.07
C GLY A 20 21.81 -23.60 -28.94
N GLY A 21 22.85 -22.75 -28.80
CA GLY A 21 22.93 -21.79 -27.67
C GLY A 21 21.93 -20.64 -27.73
N TRP A 22 21.60 -20.17 -28.91
CA TRP A 22 20.68 -19.04 -29.12
C TRP A 22 19.23 -19.43 -28.92
N VAL A 23 18.86 -20.67 -29.23
CA VAL A 23 17.48 -21.17 -28.97
C VAL A 23 17.24 -21.33 -27.48
N ALA A 24 18.23 -21.77 -26.70
CA ALA A 24 18.10 -21.86 -25.24
C ALA A 24 18.01 -20.49 -24.58
N VAL A 25 18.74 -19.47 -25.07
CA VAL A 25 18.66 -18.08 -24.56
C VAL A 25 17.32 -17.45 -24.92
N LEU A 26 16.80 -17.65 -26.13
CA LEU A 26 15.47 -17.17 -26.54
C LEU A 26 14.35 -17.84 -25.75
N LEU A 27 14.43 -19.14 -25.46
CA LEU A 27 13.45 -19.86 -24.63
C LEU A 27 13.50 -19.40 -23.17
N ALA A 28 14.67 -19.09 -22.61
CA ALA A 28 14.81 -18.52 -21.27
C ALA A 28 14.22 -17.09 -21.17
N ILE A 29 14.38 -16.27 -22.21
CA ILE A 29 13.79 -14.93 -22.29
C ILE A 29 12.26 -15.00 -22.40
N ILE A 30 11.72 -15.94 -23.16
CA ILE A 30 10.27 -16.13 -23.30
C ILE A 30 9.64 -16.64 -21.99
N MET A 31 10.33 -17.50 -21.22
CA MET A 31 9.86 -17.92 -19.89
C MET A 31 9.92 -16.80 -18.85
N ALA A 32 10.85 -15.85 -18.95
CA ALA A 32 10.91 -14.70 -18.05
C ALA A 32 9.75 -13.71 -18.26
N PHE A 33 9.14 -13.67 -19.46
CA PHE A 33 7.97 -12.85 -19.75
C PHE A 33 6.63 -13.49 -19.36
N ALA A 34 6.61 -14.78 -19.03
CA ALA A 34 5.39 -15.51 -18.66
C ALA A 34 5.14 -15.58 -17.14
N ALA A 35 6.05 -15.08 -16.30
CA ALA A 35 5.80 -14.96 -14.88
C ALA A 35 4.84 -13.77 -14.65
N PRO A 36 3.66 -13.98 -14.01
CA PRO A 36 2.81 -12.88 -13.62
C PRO A 36 3.64 -11.92 -12.74
N PRO A 37 3.46 -10.60 -12.88
CA PRO A 37 4.17 -9.67 -12.02
C PRO A 37 3.83 -10.00 -10.55
N LEU A 38 4.84 -10.03 -9.70
CA LEU A 38 4.73 -10.38 -8.26
C LEU A 38 3.57 -9.63 -7.55
N ARG A 39 3.26 -8.42 -8.01
CA ARG A 39 2.13 -7.62 -7.54
C ARG A 39 0.75 -8.21 -7.85
N ALA A 40 0.59 -8.87 -9.01
CA ALA A 40 -0.69 -9.50 -9.37
C ALA A 40 -0.97 -10.73 -8.47
N ALA A 41 0.06 -11.49 -8.13
CA ALA A 41 -0.05 -12.60 -7.20
C ALA A 41 -0.45 -12.15 -5.80
N ASN A 42 0.13 -11.04 -5.32
CA ASN A 42 -0.24 -10.47 -4.01
C ASN A 42 -1.69 -9.97 -3.98
N LEU A 43 -2.18 -9.35 -5.07
CA LEU A 43 -3.57 -8.89 -5.13
C LEU A 43 -4.56 -10.05 -5.24
N GLU A 44 -4.26 -11.10 -5.99
CA GLU A 44 -5.10 -12.30 -6.09
C GLU A 44 -5.27 -12.99 -4.74
N GLU A 45 -4.17 -13.16 -3.99
CA GLU A 45 -4.17 -13.71 -2.64
C GLU A 45 -4.99 -12.82 -1.69
N ALA A 46 -4.78 -11.51 -1.74
CA ALA A 46 -5.54 -10.55 -0.93
C ALA A 46 -7.05 -10.57 -1.24
N LEU A 47 -7.42 -10.71 -2.52
CA LEU A 47 -8.81 -10.77 -2.94
C LEU A 47 -9.50 -12.08 -2.53
N ALA A 48 -8.77 -13.18 -2.35
CA ALA A 48 -9.35 -14.45 -1.92
C ALA A 48 -10.06 -14.33 -0.56
N HIS A 49 -9.63 -13.44 0.32
CA HIS A 49 -10.26 -13.17 1.62
C HIS A 49 -11.68 -12.57 1.52
N PHE A 50 -12.09 -12.05 0.36
CA PHE A 50 -13.45 -11.53 0.15
C PHE A 50 -14.42 -12.61 -0.38
N ALA A 51 -13.94 -13.81 -0.71
CA ALA A 51 -14.78 -14.89 -1.22
C ALA A 51 -15.48 -15.68 -0.10
N THR A 52 -15.93 -14.99 0.93
CA THR A 52 -16.52 -15.55 2.16
C THR A 52 -17.49 -14.56 2.80
N ASP A 53 -18.34 -15.05 3.72
CA ASP A 53 -19.19 -14.25 4.59
C ASP A 53 -18.55 -13.94 5.95
N ASP A 54 -17.30 -14.36 6.19
CA ASP A 54 -16.62 -14.11 7.45
C ASP A 54 -16.04 -12.68 7.50
N TYR A 55 -16.55 -11.88 8.42
CA TYR A 55 -16.10 -10.48 8.58
C TYR A 55 -14.67 -10.35 9.05
N GLY A 56 -14.08 -11.36 9.69
CA GLY A 56 -12.67 -11.39 10.07
C GLY A 56 -11.77 -11.55 8.85
N GLU A 57 -12.11 -12.52 8.00
CA GLU A 57 -11.42 -12.72 6.71
C GLU A 57 -11.52 -11.49 5.81
N ILE A 58 -12.72 -10.89 5.72
CA ILE A 58 -12.90 -9.65 4.93
C ILE A 58 -12.03 -8.51 5.46
N GLU A 59 -11.86 -8.37 6.78
CA GLU A 59 -10.98 -7.36 7.37
C GLU A 59 -9.50 -7.60 7.00
N GLU A 60 -9.05 -8.86 7.07
CA GLU A 60 -7.71 -9.24 6.60
C GLU A 60 -7.53 -8.94 5.11
N GLY A 61 -8.56 -9.22 4.30
CA GLY A 61 -8.59 -8.87 2.88
C GLY A 61 -8.43 -7.38 2.61
N ILE A 62 -9.10 -6.52 3.38
CA ILE A 62 -8.97 -5.06 3.27
C ILE A 62 -7.52 -4.64 3.53
N ALA A 63 -6.90 -5.15 4.60
CA ALA A 63 -5.51 -4.85 4.93
C ALA A 63 -4.56 -5.36 3.84
N ALA A 64 -4.71 -6.62 3.41
CA ALA A 64 -3.88 -7.24 2.38
C ALA A 64 -3.96 -6.51 1.02
N VAL A 65 -5.16 -6.08 0.60
CA VAL A 65 -5.33 -5.26 -0.62
C VAL A 65 -4.61 -3.92 -0.48
N ALA A 66 -4.74 -3.24 0.67
CA ALA A 66 -4.05 -1.96 0.91
C ALA A 66 -2.51 -2.11 0.88
N GLU A 67 -1.98 -3.22 1.37
CA GLU A 67 -0.55 -3.52 1.41
C GLU A 67 0.00 -4.10 0.09
N SER A 68 -0.85 -4.58 -0.80
CA SER A 68 -0.45 -5.23 -2.07
C SER A 68 0.42 -4.34 -2.98
N GLY A 69 0.31 -3.01 -2.84
CA GLY A 69 0.95 -2.04 -3.72
C GLY A 69 0.38 -2.04 -5.15
N ASP A 70 -0.73 -2.72 -5.40
CA ASP A 70 -1.40 -2.69 -6.70
C ASP A 70 -2.06 -1.32 -6.91
N PRO A 71 -1.91 -0.70 -8.09
CA PRO A 71 -2.52 0.61 -8.37
C PRO A 71 -4.05 0.61 -8.33
N ARG A 72 -4.70 -0.56 -8.37
CA ARG A 72 -6.16 -0.73 -8.29
C ARG A 72 -6.67 -0.87 -6.85
N ALA A 73 -5.77 -1.01 -5.86
CA ALA A 73 -6.15 -1.24 -4.47
C ALA A 73 -7.18 -0.22 -3.97
N ALA A 74 -6.95 1.07 -4.22
CA ALA A 74 -7.90 2.12 -3.84
C ALA A 74 -9.28 1.92 -4.46
N SER A 75 -9.34 1.65 -5.77
CA SER A 75 -10.62 1.47 -6.48
C SER A 75 -11.37 0.21 -6.02
N ILE A 76 -10.67 -0.84 -5.63
CA ILE A 76 -11.26 -2.07 -5.08
C ILE A 76 -11.87 -1.80 -3.69
N ILE A 77 -11.13 -1.10 -2.82
CA ILE A 77 -11.62 -0.74 -1.48
C ILE A 77 -12.79 0.27 -1.58
N GLU A 78 -12.73 1.23 -2.52
CA GLU A 78 -13.86 2.11 -2.82
C GLU A 78 -15.10 1.32 -3.31
N ALA A 79 -14.89 0.33 -4.19
CA ALA A 79 -15.98 -0.53 -4.64
C ALA A 79 -16.60 -1.34 -3.47
N LEU A 80 -15.80 -1.80 -2.52
CA LEU A 80 -16.30 -2.42 -1.29
C LEU A 80 -17.11 -1.42 -0.45
N GLN A 81 -16.60 -0.21 -0.23
CA GLN A 81 -17.27 0.86 0.53
C GLN A 81 -18.66 1.18 -0.05
N ASP A 82 -18.74 1.23 -1.38
CA ASP A 82 -19.96 1.57 -2.12
C ASP A 82 -20.92 0.38 -2.31
N GLY A 83 -20.61 -0.82 -1.79
CA GLY A 83 -21.40 -2.02 -2.01
C GLY A 83 -21.35 -2.53 -3.46
N ARG A 84 -20.30 -2.21 -4.20
CA ARG A 84 -20.06 -2.61 -5.59
C ARG A 84 -19.05 -3.75 -5.75
N LEU A 85 -18.62 -4.37 -4.64
CA LEU A 85 -17.77 -5.55 -4.62
C LEU A 85 -18.64 -6.78 -4.42
N PHE A 86 -18.42 -7.80 -5.23
CA PHE A 86 -19.19 -9.04 -5.27
C PHE A 86 -18.25 -10.23 -5.20
N TYR A 87 -18.73 -11.36 -4.71
CA TYR A 87 -17.98 -12.62 -4.71
C TYR A 87 -18.85 -13.78 -5.16
N SER A 88 -18.21 -14.82 -5.71
CA SER A 88 -18.79 -16.14 -5.93
C SER A 88 -18.06 -17.13 -5.04
N ALA A 89 -18.76 -17.73 -4.10
CA ALA A 89 -18.23 -18.76 -3.21
C ALA A 89 -17.89 -20.05 -3.98
N GLU A 90 -18.69 -20.40 -5.00
CA GLU A 90 -18.47 -21.58 -5.84
C GLU A 90 -17.19 -21.45 -6.68
N GLN A 91 -16.98 -20.29 -7.30
CA GLN A 91 -15.83 -20.03 -8.16
C GLN A 91 -14.59 -19.52 -7.40
N LYS A 92 -14.75 -19.15 -6.13
CA LYS A 92 -13.72 -18.47 -5.31
C LYS A 92 -13.14 -17.24 -6.00
N LYS A 93 -14.02 -16.43 -6.59
CA LYS A 93 -13.67 -15.24 -7.37
C LYS A 93 -14.36 -14.02 -6.83
N VAL A 94 -13.68 -12.88 -7.01
CA VAL A 94 -14.18 -11.57 -6.64
C VAL A 94 -14.36 -10.71 -7.89
N PHE A 95 -15.45 -9.96 -7.91
CA PHE A 95 -15.85 -9.09 -9.00
C PHE A 95 -16.16 -7.70 -8.46
N TYR A 96 -16.05 -6.68 -9.31
CA TYR A 96 -16.51 -5.35 -8.94
C TYR A 96 -17.31 -4.72 -10.08
N LYS A 97 -18.29 -3.88 -9.73
CA LYS A 97 -18.96 -3.00 -10.68
C LYS A 97 -18.27 -1.63 -10.69
N ASP A 98 -18.00 -1.12 -11.88
CA ASP A 98 -17.56 0.27 -12.02
C ASP A 98 -18.73 1.25 -11.76
N VAL A 99 -18.45 2.53 -11.82
CA VAL A 99 -19.46 3.59 -11.62
C VAL A 99 -20.56 3.58 -12.69
N SER A 100 -20.35 2.91 -13.83
CA SER A 100 -21.36 2.73 -14.89
C SER A 100 -22.21 1.47 -14.68
N GLY A 101 -21.90 0.64 -13.68
CA GLY A 101 -22.56 -0.62 -13.37
C GLY A 101 -22.04 -1.81 -14.17
N LYS A 102 -20.96 -1.65 -14.94
CA LYS A 102 -20.34 -2.75 -15.69
C LYS A 102 -19.50 -3.63 -14.77
N LEU A 103 -19.69 -4.95 -14.88
CA LEU A 103 -19.01 -5.95 -14.06
C LEU A 103 -17.62 -6.30 -14.61
N PHE A 104 -16.65 -6.43 -13.70
CA PHE A 104 -15.26 -6.79 -13.99
C PHE A 104 -14.77 -7.87 -13.02
N ASP A 105 -13.87 -8.74 -13.48
CA ASP A 105 -13.09 -9.61 -12.62
C ASP A 105 -12.07 -8.75 -11.85
N ALA A 106 -12.04 -8.87 -10.52
CA ALA A 106 -11.21 -8.00 -9.68
C ALA A 106 -9.71 -8.28 -9.79
N VAL A 107 -9.31 -9.51 -10.13
CA VAL A 107 -7.90 -9.91 -10.30
C VAL A 107 -7.35 -9.39 -11.63
N THR A 108 -8.09 -9.63 -12.73
CA THR A 108 -7.62 -9.37 -14.08
C THR A 108 -8.05 -8.02 -14.65
N ALA A 109 -9.02 -7.37 -14.00
CA ALA A 109 -9.72 -6.19 -14.51
C ALA A 109 -10.37 -6.40 -15.89
N THR A 110 -10.67 -7.65 -16.25
CA THR A 110 -11.36 -7.99 -17.50
C THR A 110 -12.86 -7.79 -17.35
N PRO A 111 -13.52 -7.15 -18.32
CA PRO A 111 -14.96 -6.99 -18.27
C PRO A 111 -15.68 -8.36 -18.43
N ILE A 112 -16.70 -8.56 -17.62
CA ILE A 112 -17.56 -9.75 -17.67
C ILE A 112 -18.78 -9.42 -18.52
N ALA A 113 -19.18 -10.34 -19.40
CA ALA A 113 -20.36 -10.20 -20.23
C ALA A 113 -21.65 -10.43 -19.42
N GLY A 114 -22.66 -9.57 -19.63
CA GLY A 114 -23.95 -9.68 -18.92
C GLY A 114 -23.84 -9.39 -17.43
N ASP A 115 -24.70 -10.03 -16.64
CA ASP A 115 -24.77 -9.85 -15.18
C ASP A 115 -23.74 -10.68 -14.39
N GLY A 116 -22.89 -11.44 -15.09
CA GLY A 116 -21.91 -12.33 -14.50
C GLY A 116 -22.45 -13.69 -14.10
N PRO A 117 -21.74 -14.44 -13.23
CA PRO A 117 -22.20 -15.71 -12.67
C PRO A 117 -23.49 -15.54 -11.88
N ALA A 118 -24.36 -16.58 -11.89
CA ALA A 118 -25.64 -16.51 -11.21
C ALA A 118 -25.55 -16.57 -9.67
N ASP A 119 -24.38 -16.97 -9.17
CA ASP A 119 -24.06 -17.19 -7.74
C ASP A 119 -23.25 -16.04 -7.12
N ILE A 120 -23.31 -14.82 -7.69
CA ILE A 120 -22.60 -13.68 -7.10
C ILE A 120 -23.43 -13.01 -6.01
N ASP A 121 -22.82 -12.85 -4.83
CA ASP A 121 -23.34 -12.11 -3.71
C ASP A 121 -22.53 -10.85 -3.45
N THR A 122 -23.16 -9.83 -2.86
CA THR A 122 -22.46 -8.60 -2.46
C THR A 122 -21.63 -8.87 -1.20
N VAL A 123 -20.39 -8.44 -1.18
CA VAL A 123 -19.56 -8.47 0.04
C VAL A 123 -20.19 -7.56 1.09
N GLY A 124 -20.66 -8.15 2.18
CA GLY A 124 -21.32 -7.44 3.27
C GLY A 124 -20.31 -6.61 4.10
N ILE A 125 -20.72 -5.42 4.56
CA ILE A 125 -19.90 -4.60 5.45
C ILE A 125 -20.68 -4.24 6.72
N ASN A 126 -19.97 -4.27 7.86
CA ASN A 126 -20.45 -3.80 9.16
C ASN A 126 -19.67 -2.56 9.63
N ASN A 127 -19.97 -2.03 10.81
CA ASN A 127 -19.31 -0.84 11.34
C ASN A 127 -17.79 -1.06 11.61
N ARG A 128 -17.36 -2.28 11.90
CA ARG A 128 -15.93 -2.62 12.07
C ARG A 128 -15.21 -2.53 10.73
N LEU A 129 -15.78 -3.15 9.70
CA LEU A 129 -15.22 -3.10 8.34
C LEU A 129 -15.23 -1.69 7.76
N ARG A 130 -16.23 -0.86 8.07
CA ARG A 130 -16.22 0.57 7.65
C ARG A 130 -14.99 1.30 8.16
N ARG A 131 -14.63 1.10 9.42
CA ARG A 131 -13.40 1.71 9.99
C ARG A 131 -12.12 1.16 9.32
N ALA A 132 -12.09 -0.14 9.04
CA ALA A 132 -10.96 -0.74 8.32
C ALA A 132 -10.83 -0.18 6.89
N ILE A 133 -11.95 -0.03 6.18
CA ILE A 133 -12.03 0.59 4.85
C ILE A 133 -11.52 2.04 4.90
N ASP A 134 -12.00 2.84 5.84
CA ASP A 134 -11.59 4.24 5.99
C ASP A 134 -10.09 4.37 6.26
N ALA A 135 -9.54 3.50 7.12
CA ALA A 135 -8.10 3.44 7.40
C ALA A 135 -7.29 3.03 6.15
N ALA A 136 -7.75 2.01 5.42
CA ALA A 136 -7.10 1.53 4.20
C ALA A 136 -7.09 2.61 3.11
N LEU A 137 -8.23 3.27 2.85
CA LEU A 137 -8.32 4.37 1.87
C LEU A 137 -7.46 5.57 2.28
N GLY A 138 -7.43 5.89 3.57
CA GLY A 138 -6.53 6.91 4.13
C GLY A 138 -5.06 6.58 3.84
N GLY A 139 -4.65 5.35 4.12
CA GLY A 139 -3.30 4.86 3.84
C GLY A 139 -2.95 4.89 2.35
N LEU A 140 -3.84 4.40 1.50
CA LEU A 140 -3.66 4.41 0.04
C LEU A 140 -3.56 5.83 -0.53
N THR A 141 -4.32 6.79 0.03
CA THR A 141 -4.25 8.20 -0.38
C THR A 141 -2.92 8.83 0.03
N LEU A 142 -2.37 8.46 1.18
CA LEU A 142 -1.02 8.88 1.63
C LEU A 142 0.10 8.41 0.67
N MET A 143 -0.14 7.33 -0.08
CA MET A 143 0.77 6.77 -1.08
C MET A 143 0.43 7.18 -2.53
N SER A 144 -0.53 8.07 -2.73
CA SER A 144 -0.95 8.52 -4.05
C SER A 144 0.22 9.04 -4.89
N PRO A 145 0.29 8.79 -6.20
CA PRO A 145 1.25 9.43 -7.09
C PRO A 145 1.05 10.95 -7.16
N ASP A 146 -0.17 11.44 -6.89
CA ASP A 146 -0.50 12.85 -6.85
C ASP A 146 0.01 13.50 -5.56
N ARG A 147 0.92 14.46 -5.74
CA ARG A 147 1.53 15.23 -4.64
C ARG A 147 0.50 16.00 -3.79
N ALA A 148 -0.52 16.58 -4.44
CA ALA A 148 -1.55 17.35 -3.72
C ALA A 148 -2.39 16.41 -2.85
N LYS A 149 -2.81 15.26 -3.39
CA LYS A 149 -3.56 14.25 -2.64
C LYS A 149 -2.79 13.74 -1.42
N ARG A 150 -1.47 13.46 -1.55
CA ARG A 150 -0.65 13.05 -0.40
C ARG A 150 -0.58 14.13 0.68
N TYR A 151 -0.41 15.40 0.27
CA TYR A 151 -0.37 16.52 1.20
C TYR A 151 -1.70 16.68 1.94
N ASP A 152 -2.83 16.65 1.23
CA ASP A 152 -4.16 16.81 1.80
C ASP A 152 -4.52 15.64 2.73
N ALA A 153 -4.14 14.40 2.35
CA ALA A 153 -4.31 13.22 3.20
C ALA A 153 -3.50 13.35 4.51
N ALA A 154 -2.25 13.79 4.45
CA ALA A 154 -1.43 14.01 5.64
C ALA A 154 -2.04 15.08 6.56
N GLN A 155 -2.61 16.15 6.01
CA GLN A 155 -3.34 17.17 6.77
C GLN A 155 -4.63 16.63 7.39
N ALA A 156 -5.37 15.78 6.67
CA ALA A 156 -6.57 15.15 7.19
C ALA A 156 -6.25 14.23 8.38
N VAL A 157 -5.18 13.42 8.27
CA VAL A 157 -4.72 12.57 9.37
C VAL A 157 -4.25 13.39 10.57
N PHE A 158 -3.57 14.51 10.36
CA PHE A 158 -3.21 15.44 11.44
C PHE A 158 -4.45 15.91 12.24
N LYS A 159 -5.56 16.15 11.55
CA LYS A 159 -6.82 16.63 12.19
C LYS A 159 -7.60 15.51 12.86
N SER A 160 -7.64 14.31 12.26
CA SER A 160 -8.35 13.17 12.83
C SER A 160 -7.57 12.49 13.95
N HIS A 161 -6.24 12.46 13.84
CA HIS A 161 -5.26 11.80 14.72
C HIS A 161 -5.68 10.40 15.20
N GLU A 162 -6.36 9.65 14.34
CA GLU A 162 -6.83 8.29 14.59
C GLU A 162 -5.64 7.32 14.75
N PRO A 163 -5.54 6.54 15.87
CA PRO A 163 -4.39 5.69 16.14
C PRO A 163 -4.19 4.56 15.11
N ASN A 164 -5.26 4.04 14.54
CA ASN A 164 -5.24 2.95 13.57
C ASN A 164 -4.55 3.31 12.23
N VAL A 165 -4.32 4.60 11.96
CA VAL A 165 -3.63 5.08 10.75
C VAL A 165 -2.10 5.17 10.95
N LEU A 166 -1.59 4.97 12.17
CA LEU A 166 -0.16 5.11 12.48
C LEU A 166 0.75 4.25 11.59
N PRO A 167 0.49 2.96 11.33
CA PRO A 167 1.33 2.17 10.44
C PRO A 167 1.39 2.72 9.01
N ALA A 168 0.27 3.23 8.49
CA ALA A 168 0.23 3.83 7.15
C ALA A 168 1.01 5.14 7.07
N ILE A 169 0.97 5.97 8.12
CA ILE A 169 1.78 7.20 8.23
C ILE A 169 3.27 6.87 8.27
N GLU A 170 3.69 5.87 9.03
CA GLU A 170 5.10 5.46 9.13
C GLU A 170 5.62 4.96 7.79
N ALA A 171 4.86 4.11 7.10
CA ALA A 171 5.19 3.65 5.76
C ALA A 171 5.25 4.81 4.73
N ALA A 172 4.36 5.82 4.87
CA ALA A 172 4.39 7.00 4.01
C ALA A 172 5.63 7.88 4.27
N ILE A 173 6.04 8.07 5.53
CA ILE A 173 7.25 8.83 5.91
C ILE A 173 8.51 8.19 5.30
N GLU A 174 8.60 6.87 5.30
CA GLU A 174 9.74 6.14 4.73
C GLU A 174 9.88 6.37 3.22
N LYS A 175 8.76 6.38 2.49
CA LYS A 175 8.72 6.49 1.02
C LYS A 175 8.67 7.93 0.51
N GLU A 176 8.26 8.89 1.33
CA GLU A 176 8.08 10.28 0.91
C GLU A 176 9.42 10.98 0.66
N THR A 177 9.53 11.60 -0.51
CA THR A 177 10.73 12.35 -0.94
C THR A 177 10.53 13.88 -0.89
N ASP A 178 9.28 14.35 -0.90
CA ASP A 178 8.98 15.77 -0.77
C ASP A 178 9.11 16.22 0.69
N ALA A 179 10.07 17.10 0.96
CA ALA A 179 10.37 17.57 2.32
C ALA A 179 9.19 18.26 3.02
N ARG A 180 8.30 18.92 2.26
CA ARG A 180 7.12 19.57 2.81
C ARG A 180 6.08 18.55 3.25
N ILE A 181 5.82 17.54 2.41
CA ILE A 181 4.87 16.46 2.74
C ILE A 181 5.42 15.64 3.89
N LYS A 182 6.71 15.28 3.85
CA LYS A 182 7.36 14.54 4.94
C LYS A 182 7.27 15.26 6.28
N ARG A 183 7.33 16.59 6.29
CA ARG A 183 7.10 17.39 7.51
C ARG A 183 5.67 17.20 8.02
N VAL A 184 4.66 17.35 7.15
CA VAL A 184 3.25 17.20 7.54
C VAL A 184 2.94 15.79 8.02
N LEU A 185 3.53 14.77 7.40
CA LEU A 185 3.42 13.37 7.85
C LEU A 185 4.00 13.19 9.27
N ASN A 186 5.17 13.78 9.56
CA ASN A 186 5.74 13.74 10.91
C ASN A 186 4.87 14.51 11.93
N GLU A 187 4.26 15.61 11.54
CA GLU A 187 3.30 16.34 12.37
C GLU A 187 2.04 15.50 12.64
N ALA A 188 1.50 14.82 11.62
CA ALA A 188 0.38 13.88 11.77
C ALA A 188 0.74 12.70 12.68
N ARG A 189 1.93 12.09 12.50
CA ARG A 189 2.45 11.05 13.40
C ARG A 189 2.50 11.54 14.85
N ALA A 190 3.02 12.74 15.08
CA ALA A 190 3.11 13.33 16.42
C ALA A 190 1.72 13.54 17.03
N ALA A 191 0.73 13.99 16.25
CA ALA A 191 -0.64 14.15 16.72
C ALA A 191 -1.27 12.80 17.14
N ILE A 192 -1.04 11.73 16.37
CA ILE A 192 -1.49 10.37 16.73
C ILE A 192 -0.84 9.92 18.03
N ILE A 193 0.51 10.06 18.16
CA ILE A 193 1.26 9.66 19.36
C ILE A 193 0.75 10.34 20.61
N LEU A 194 0.37 11.61 20.53
CA LEU A 194 -0.19 12.36 21.68
C LEU A 194 -1.54 11.84 22.16
N ASN A 195 -2.32 11.26 21.25
CA ASN A 195 -3.66 10.74 21.56
C ASN A 195 -3.70 9.23 21.78
N ALA A 196 -2.58 8.51 21.57
CA ALA A 196 -2.50 7.09 21.81
C ALA A 196 -2.25 6.80 23.31
N ASP A 197 -2.99 5.82 23.86
CA ASP A 197 -2.89 5.47 25.29
C ASP A 197 -1.59 4.73 25.62
N ASP A 198 -1.14 3.84 24.73
CA ASP A 198 0.02 2.93 24.93
C ASP A 198 1.38 3.53 24.50
N THR A 199 1.51 4.85 24.49
CA THR A 199 2.74 5.52 24.06
C THR A 199 3.59 5.96 25.25
N SER A 200 4.92 5.79 25.13
CA SER A 200 5.86 6.18 26.19
C SER A 200 5.85 7.69 26.47
N GLU A 201 6.15 8.08 27.72
CA GLU A 201 6.26 9.52 28.10
C GLU A 201 7.33 10.22 27.23
N THR A 202 8.41 9.54 26.92
CA THR A 202 9.49 10.09 26.07
C THR A 202 8.98 10.41 24.66
N ASP A 203 8.18 9.52 24.07
CA ASP A 203 7.62 9.74 22.73
C ASP A 203 6.58 10.84 22.73
N LYS A 204 5.74 10.91 23.79
CA LYS A 204 4.78 12.02 23.96
C LYS A 204 5.49 13.38 24.10
N LEU A 205 6.59 13.45 24.84
CA LEU A 205 7.38 14.70 24.94
C LEU A 205 8.01 15.11 23.61
N ALA A 206 8.54 14.13 22.85
CA ALA A 206 9.06 14.39 21.51
C ALA A 206 7.96 14.87 20.55
N ALA A 207 6.78 14.25 20.61
CA ALA A 207 5.63 14.65 19.81
C ALA A 207 5.15 16.07 20.15
N VAL A 208 5.11 16.48 21.44
CA VAL A 208 4.81 17.85 21.85
C VAL A 208 5.76 18.85 21.20
N ALA A 209 7.07 18.55 21.15
CA ALA A 209 8.05 19.42 20.50
C ALA A 209 7.76 19.63 19.01
N VAL A 210 7.35 18.57 18.30
CA VAL A 210 6.96 18.64 16.88
C VAL A 210 5.71 19.50 16.70
N ILE A 211 4.66 19.27 17.50
CA ILE A 211 3.40 20.03 17.41
C ILE A 211 3.61 21.51 17.75
N ARG A 212 4.42 21.82 18.78
CA ARG A 212 4.78 23.21 19.10
C ARG A 212 5.53 23.92 17.96
N ALA A 213 6.42 23.20 17.27
CA ALA A 213 7.19 23.75 16.16
C ALA A 213 6.31 24.08 14.94
N ARG A 214 5.19 23.39 14.76
CA ARG A 214 4.17 23.68 13.74
C ARG A 214 3.52 25.05 13.99
N GLY A 215 3.06 25.33 15.21
CA GLY A 215 2.69 26.66 15.69
C GLY A 215 1.41 27.26 15.12
N ASP A 216 0.57 26.49 14.41
CA ASP A 216 -0.72 26.95 13.90
C ASP A 216 -1.86 26.75 14.93
N GLN A 217 -3.05 27.23 14.59
CA GLN A 217 -4.22 27.17 15.48
C GLN A 217 -4.63 25.73 15.82
N ASP A 218 -4.52 24.80 14.84
CA ASP A 218 -4.84 23.39 15.03
C ASP A 218 -3.86 22.75 16.04
N SER A 219 -2.58 23.12 16.01
CA SER A 219 -1.56 22.69 16.97
C SER A 219 -1.87 23.16 18.39
N VAL A 220 -2.28 24.43 18.53
CA VAL A 220 -2.67 24.99 19.83
C VAL A 220 -3.89 24.26 20.40
N ALA A 221 -4.91 24.02 19.55
CA ALA A 221 -6.11 23.31 19.96
C ALA A 221 -5.78 21.87 20.42
N LEU A 222 -4.94 21.15 19.67
CA LEU A 222 -4.50 19.80 20.02
C LEU A 222 -3.79 19.78 21.38
N LEU A 223 -2.82 20.67 21.61
CA LEU A 223 -2.07 20.73 22.87
C LEU A 223 -2.95 21.13 24.07
N GLN A 224 -3.94 22.01 23.87
CA GLN A 224 -4.90 22.40 24.90
C GLN A 224 -5.88 21.28 25.26
N GLY A 225 -6.18 20.38 24.29
CA GLY A 225 -7.06 19.24 24.49
C GLY A 225 -6.43 18.06 25.24
N LEU A 226 -5.11 18.07 25.43
CA LEU A 226 -4.44 16.99 26.16
C LEU A 226 -4.90 16.93 27.62
N PRO A 227 -5.06 15.71 28.21
CA PRO A 227 -5.36 15.52 29.62
C PRO A 227 -4.39 16.28 30.53
N THR A 228 -4.88 16.81 31.64
CA THR A 228 -4.06 17.62 32.57
C THR A 228 -2.97 16.85 33.30
N ASP A 229 -3.12 15.54 33.39
CA ASP A 229 -2.16 14.58 33.96
C ASP A 229 -1.07 14.14 32.96
N THR A 230 -1.13 14.58 31.72
CA THR A 230 -0.09 14.28 30.73
C THR A 230 1.23 14.92 31.16
N PRO A 231 2.33 14.14 31.32
CA PRO A 231 3.63 14.65 31.80
C PRO A 231 4.17 15.83 30.98
N ALA A 232 3.79 15.92 29.72
CA ALA A 232 4.11 17.02 28.81
C ALA A 232 3.54 18.38 29.26
N ARG A 233 2.45 18.40 30.02
CA ARG A 233 1.81 19.65 30.51
C ARG A 233 2.41 20.15 31.84
N THR A 234 2.95 19.23 32.63
CA THR A 234 3.55 19.54 33.94
C THR A 234 5.02 20.02 33.85
N LYS A 235 5.68 19.80 32.73
CA LYS A 235 7.09 20.19 32.52
C LYS A 235 7.28 21.47 31.68
N VAL A 236 6.24 22.27 31.46
CA VAL A 236 6.42 23.62 30.91
C VAL A 236 7.04 24.47 32.02
N PRO A 237 8.32 24.91 31.90
CA PRO A 237 8.87 25.82 32.91
C PRO A 237 8.02 27.09 32.90
N GLU A 238 7.55 27.49 34.06
CA GLU A 238 7.00 28.84 34.27
C GLU A 238 8.11 29.79 33.83
N GLY A 239 7.80 30.66 32.85
CA GLY A 239 8.74 31.67 32.39
C GLY A 239 9.19 32.55 33.57
N PRO A 240 10.37 33.16 33.50
CA PRO A 240 10.81 34.07 34.53
C PRO A 240 9.80 35.22 34.63
N GLU A 241 9.36 35.47 35.85
CA GLU A 241 8.62 36.67 36.21
C GLU A 241 9.45 37.94 35.92
#